data_8f6e7eab6eb44968f9b51cd91c741df4
#
_entry.id   8f6e7eab6eb44968f9b51cd91c741df4
#
_cell.length_a   1.000
_cell.length_b   1.000
_cell.length_c   1.000
_cell.angle_alpha   90.00
_cell.angle_beta   90.00
_cell.angle_gamma   90.00
#
_symmetry.space_group_name_H-M   'P 1'
#
loop_
_entity.id
_entity.type
_entity.pdbx_description
1 polymer ?
#
loop_
_entity_poly.entity_id
_entity_poly.type
_entity_poly.pdbx_seq_one_letter_code
_entity_poly.pdbx_strand_id
1 'polypeptide(L)'
;RGDYQLSVEAVRQAGIGNLYEAFLRLKSRLEAEGLFDPAVKRPLPRFPRGIAVVTSPQAAAWRDVTAAFSRRAPHLPLTLYPTPVQGDGAPARIAAAIATASRRAIADGNDVLLLVRGGGSLEDLAAFNDEAVARAIRACLLPVVVGVGHETDVSIADFAADLRAATPTAAAELASAGFADLHDR
;
A
#
# COMPACT_ATOMS: atom_id res chain seq x y z
N ARG A 1 7.79 40.20 -19.84
CA ARG A 1 6.64 39.27 -19.64
C ARG A 1 7.03 37.82 -19.99
N GLY A 2 8.08 37.54 -20.77
CA GLY A 2 8.54 36.20 -21.11
C GLY A 2 9.35 35.52 -20.00
N ASP A 3 10.11 36.27 -19.23
CA ASP A 3 11.00 35.74 -18.19
C ASP A 3 10.25 35.11 -16.99
N TYR A 4 9.05 35.58 -16.70
CA TYR A 4 8.24 35.02 -15.59
C TYR A 4 7.68 33.62 -15.86
N GLN A 5 7.36 33.30 -17.12
CA GLN A 5 6.86 31.95 -17.48
C GLN A 5 7.96 30.90 -17.48
N LEU A 6 9.17 31.25 -17.90
CA LEU A 6 10.34 30.36 -17.87
C LEU A 6 10.78 30.00 -16.44
N SER A 7 10.70 30.95 -15.51
CA SER A 7 11.01 30.69 -14.09
C SER A 7 10.05 29.70 -13.43
N VAL A 8 8.75 29.72 -13.77
CA VAL A 8 7.73 28.81 -13.21
C VAL A 8 7.92 27.38 -13.72
N GLU A 9 8.26 27.19 -15.00
CA GLU A 9 8.56 25.86 -15.55
C GLU A 9 9.85 25.28 -14.99
N ALA A 10 10.87 26.08 -14.78
CA ALA A 10 12.13 25.65 -14.15
C ALA A 10 11.94 25.18 -12.70
N VAL A 11 11.08 25.84 -11.92
CA VAL A 11 10.74 25.46 -10.54
C VAL A 11 9.96 24.12 -10.51
N ARG A 12 9.06 23.89 -11.45
CA ARG A 12 8.33 22.63 -11.58
C ARG A 12 9.25 21.46 -11.89
N GLN A 13 10.15 21.65 -12.83
CA GLN A 13 11.08 20.61 -13.27
C GLN A 13 12.14 20.30 -12.19
N ALA A 14 12.61 21.31 -11.46
CA ALA A 14 13.53 21.12 -10.32
C ALA A 14 12.86 20.35 -9.15
N GLY A 15 11.57 20.60 -8.88
CA GLY A 15 10.83 19.90 -7.83
C GLY A 15 10.68 18.40 -8.12
N ILE A 16 10.35 18.01 -9.32
CA ILE A 16 10.22 16.60 -9.74
C ILE A 16 11.57 15.89 -9.68
N GLY A 17 12.65 16.52 -10.15
CA GLY A 17 14.00 15.97 -10.06
C GLY A 17 14.44 15.69 -8.63
N ASN A 18 14.17 16.62 -7.70
CA ASN A 18 14.50 16.46 -6.28
C ASN A 18 13.72 15.33 -5.62
N LEU A 19 12.43 15.16 -5.95
CA LEU A 19 11.61 14.07 -5.42
C LEU A 19 12.10 12.71 -5.92
N TYR A 20 12.47 12.61 -7.19
CA TYR A 20 13.01 11.39 -7.76
C TYR A 20 14.36 11.01 -7.17
N GLU A 21 15.26 11.98 -6.99
CA GLU A 21 16.54 11.74 -6.31
C GLU A 21 16.37 11.32 -4.85
N ALA A 22 15.43 11.93 -4.12
CA ALA A 22 15.11 11.54 -2.76
C ALA A 22 14.57 10.11 -2.68
N PHE A 23 13.69 9.74 -3.61
CA PHE A 23 13.19 8.37 -3.77
C PHE A 23 14.34 7.38 -4.00
N LEU A 24 15.26 7.64 -4.94
CA LEU A 24 16.39 6.75 -5.24
C LEU A 24 17.33 6.60 -4.04
N ARG A 25 17.62 7.69 -3.33
CA ARG A 25 18.47 7.65 -2.12
C ARG A 25 17.81 6.82 -1.01
N LEU A 26 16.52 7.02 -0.77
CA LEU A 26 15.78 6.25 0.23
C LEU A 26 15.73 4.77 -0.16
N LYS A 27 15.40 4.47 -1.41
CA LYS A 27 15.37 3.10 -1.95
C LYS A 27 16.70 2.40 -1.72
N SER A 28 17.81 3.00 -2.15
CA SER A 28 19.14 2.39 -2.01
C SER A 28 19.53 2.14 -0.56
N ARG A 29 19.19 3.06 0.36
CA ARG A 29 19.47 2.90 1.78
C ARG A 29 18.68 1.74 2.39
N LEU A 30 17.37 1.68 2.17
CA LEU A 30 16.52 0.62 2.73
C LEU A 30 16.82 -0.75 2.10
N GLU A 31 17.22 -0.78 0.84
CA GLU A 31 17.69 -1.98 0.15
C GLU A 31 19.00 -2.50 0.78
N ALA A 32 19.97 -1.62 1.05
CA ALA A 32 21.21 -1.96 1.73
C ALA A 32 20.99 -2.46 3.17
N GLU A 33 19.95 -1.99 3.84
CA GLU A 33 19.52 -2.50 5.16
C GLU A 33 18.78 -3.85 5.09
N GLY A 34 18.47 -4.37 3.89
CA GLY A 34 17.80 -5.64 3.70
C GLY A 34 16.27 -5.59 3.82
N LEU A 35 15.64 -4.39 3.87
CA LEU A 35 14.18 -4.28 4.02
C LEU A 35 13.42 -4.88 2.84
N PHE A 36 14.03 -4.94 1.66
CA PHE A 36 13.42 -5.41 0.42
C PHE A 36 13.86 -6.82 0.03
N ASP A 37 14.69 -7.46 0.85
CA ASP A 37 15.19 -8.81 0.58
C ASP A 37 14.01 -9.79 0.40
N PRO A 38 13.95 -10.54 -0.70
CA PRO A 38 12.95 -11.60 -0.88
C PRO A 38 12.89 -12.61 0.27
N ALA A 39 14.01 -12.85 0.96
CA ALA A 39 14.09 -13.78 2.08
C ALA A 39 13.28 -13.35 3.32
N VAL A 40 13.02 -12.04 3.49
CA VAL A 40 12.22 -11.54 4.62
C VAL A 40 10.72 -11.40 4.27
N LYS A 41 10.33 -11.69 3.04
CA LYS A 41 8.93 -11.60 2.60
C LYS A 41 8.16 -12.85 3.01
N ARG A 42 6.94 -12.62 3.49
CA ARG A 42 6.06 -13.69 4.01
C ARG A 42 5.04 -14.10 2.95
N PRO A 43 4.77 -15.41 2.81
CA PRO A 43 3.71 -15.88 1.94
C PRO A 43 2.33 -15.49 2.50
N LEU A 44 1.36 -15.30 1.61
CA LEU A 44 -0.04 -15.14 2.00
C LEU A 44 -0.62 -16.50 2.42
N PRO A 45 -1.47 -16.54 3.47
CA PRO A 45 -2.26 -17.73 3.77
C PRO A 45 -3.23 -17.99 2.60
N ARG A 46 -3.36 -19.24 2.20
CA ARG A 46 -4.26 -19.65 1.11
C ARG A 46 -5.73 -19.33 1.42
N PHE A 47 -6.12 -19.50 2.68
CA PHE A 47 -7.47 -19.26 3.20
C PHE A 47 -7.39 -18.37 4.44
N PRO A 48 -7.29 -17.05 4.27
CA PRO A 48 -7.29 -16.13 5.40
C PRO A 48 -8.65 -16.16 6.11
N ARG A 49 -8.64 -15.93 7.42
CA ARG A 49 -9.87 -15.86 8.25
C ARG A 49 -10.46 -14.47 8.30
N GLY A 50 -9.66 -13.44 8.08
CA GLY A 50 -10.06 -12.05 8.04
C GLY A 50 -8.98 -11.18 7.42
N ILE A 51 -9.40 -10.04 6.91
CA ILE A 51 -8.55 -9.08 6.19
C ILE A 51 -8.59 -7.72 6.90
N ALA A 52 -7.42 -7.23 7.30
CA ALA A 52 -7.25 -5.83 7.68
C ALA A 52 -7.06 -4.96 6.43
N VAL A 53 -7.78 -3.86 6.32
CA VAL A 53 -7.65 -2.92 5.20
C VAL A 53 -7.27 -1.54 5.73
N VAL A 54 -6.12 -1.04 5.33
CA VAL A 54 -5.62 0.30 5.65
C VAL A 54 -5.83 1.19 4.43
N THR A 55 -6.79 2.11 4.54
CA THR A 55 -7.15 3.07 3.48
C THR A 55 -8.05 4.18 4.04
N SER A 56 -8.38 5.16 3.21
CA SER A 56 -9.39 6.16 3.55
C SER A 56 -10.81 5.57 3.35
N PRO A 57 -11.72 5.76 4.31
CA PRO A 57 -13.09 5.25 4.22
C PRO A 57 -13.89 5.87 3.06
N GLN A 58 -13.53 7.07 2.62
CA GLN A 58 -14.16 7.76 1.50
C GLN A 58 -13.53 7.41 0.14
N ALA A 59 -12.38 6.72 0.13
CA ALA A 59 -11.64 6.41 -1.08
C ALA A 59 -12.37 5.38 -1.96
N ALA A 60 -12.21 5.51 -3.28
CA ALA A 60 -12.64 4.49 -4.23
C ALA A 60 -12.02 3.12 -3.92
N ALA A 61 -10.77 3.10 -3.45
CA ALA A 61 -10.06 1.89 -3.08
C ALA A 61 -10.81 1.01 -2.06
N TRP A 62 -11.46 1.61 -1.05
CA TRP A 62 -12.27 0.87 -0.10
C TRP A 62 -13.46 0.19 -0.78
N ARG A 63 -14.14 0.91 -1.67
CA ARG A 63 -15.26 0.35 -2.46
C ARG A 63 -14.81 -0.76 -3.40
N ASP A 64 -13.66 -0.59 -4.06
CA ASP A 64 -13.09 -1.58 -4.98
C ASP A 64 -12.74 -2.87 -4.24
N VAL A 65 -12.11 -2.76 -3.08
CA VAL A 65 -11.77 -3.91 -2.23
C VAL A 65 -13.03 -4.63 -1.75
N THR A 66 -14.00 -3.91 -1.20
CA THR A 66 -15.25 -4.51 -0.72
C THR A 66 -16.04 -5.18 -1.84
N ALA A 67 -16.10 -4.57 -3.02
CA ALA A 67 -16.75 -5.15 -4.19
C ALA A 67 -16.05 -6.42 -4.69
N ALA A 68 -14.70 -6.45 -4.66
CA ALA A 68 -13.94 -7.63 -5.04
C ALA A 68 -14.18 -8.80 -4.07
N PHE A 69 -14.13 -8.56 -2.77
CA PHE A 69 -14.39 -9.61 -1.76
C PHE A 69 -15.85 -10.08 -1.79
N SER A 70 -16.82 -9.19 -2.00
CA SER A 70 -18.23 -9.59 -2.10
C SER A 70 -18.50 -10.59 -3.23
N ARG A 71 -17.72 -10.55 -4.29
CA ARG A 71 -17.83 -11.50 -5.42
C ARG A 71 -17.05 -12.79 -5.18
N ARG A 72 -15.87 -12.73 -4.54
CA ARG A 72 -14.91 -13.84 -4.47
C ARG A 72 -14.94 -14.60 -3.16
N ALA A 73 -15.19 -13.90 -2.06
CA ALA A 73 -15.19 -14.46 -0.71
C ALA A 73 -16.14 -13.66 0.21
N PRO A 74 -17.46 -13.67 -0.04
CA PRO A 74 -18.44 -12.85 0.68
C PRO A 74 -18.53 -13.15 2.18
N HIS A 75 -18.05 -14.33 2.60
CA HIS A 75 -18.02 -14.75 4.00
C HIS A 75 -16.83 -14.20 4.77
N LEU A 76 -15.84 -13.60 4.08
CA LEU A 76 -14.60 -13.16 4.69
C LEU A 76 -14.78 -11.79 5.37
N PRO A 77 -14.56 -11.67 6.68
CA PRO A 77 -14.68 -10.39 7.37
C PRO A 77 -13.57 -9.42 6.94
N LEU A 78 -13.95 -8.17 6.71
CA LEU A 78 -13.04 -7.07 6.40
C LEU A 78 -13.05 -6.08 7.56
N THR A 79 -11.88 -5.78 8.11
CA THR A 79 -11.71 -4.78 9.17
C THR A 79 -11.02 -3.55 8.60
N LEU A 80 -11.73 -2.42 8.52
CA LEU A 80 -11.15 -1.16 8.06
C LEU A 80 -10.37 -0.48 9.20
N TYR A 81 -9.13 -0.13 8.93
CA TYR A 81 -8.29 0.75 9.74
C TYR A 81 -8.18 2.10 8.99
N PRO A 82 -9.05 3.05 9.32
CA PRO A 82 -9.20 4.28 8.53
C PRO A 82 -8.00 5.19 8.70
N THR A 83 -7.46 5.66 7.58
CA THR A 83 -6.35 6.63 7.56
C THR A 83 -6.40 7.47 6.28
N PRO A 84 -5.99 8.75 6.32
CA PRO A 84 -5.73 9.48 5.08
C PRO A 84 -4.55 8.82 4.35
N VAL A 85 -4.69 8.71 3.03
CA VAL A 85 -3.70 8.07 2.14
C VAL A 85 -2.97 9.07 1.26
N GLN A 86 -3.18 10.36 1.50
CA GLN A 86 -2.55 11.49 0.82
C GLN A 86 -2.57 12.74 1.69
N GLY A 87 -1.78 13.75 1.34
CA GLY A 87 -1.68 15.01 2.05
C GLY A 87 -0.68 14.99 3.20
N ASP A 88 -0.55 16.15 3.86
CA ASP A 88 0.40 16.36 4.94
C ASP A 88 0.16 15.42 6.12
N GLY A 89 1.24 14.79 6.60
CA GLY A 89 1.20 13.86 7.72
C GLY A 89 0.58 12.49 7.41
N ALA A 90 0.19 12.22 6.17
CA ALA A 90 -0.34 10.91 5.76
C ALA A 90 0.65 9.77 6.03
N PRO A 91 1.97 9.87 5.76
CA PRO A 91 2.91 8.79 6.03
C PRO A 91 2.89 8.31 7.48
N ALA A 92 2.95 9.23 8.44
CA ALA A 92 2.92 8.89 9.87
C ALA A 92 1.60 8.23 10.28
N ARG A 93 0.48 8.69 9.72
CA ARG A 93 -0.85 8.11 9.99
C ARG A 93 -1.02 6.73 9.37
N ILE A 94 -0.50 6.51 8.15
CA ILE A 94 -0.46 5.19 7.50
C ILE A 94 0.36 4.23 8.35
N ALA A 95 1.57 4.62 8.77
CA ALA A 95 2.41 3.81 9.63
C ALA A 95 1.73 3.45 10.96
N ALA A 96 1.04 4.43 11.59
CA ALA A 96 0.27 4.21 12.82
C ALA A 96 -0.92 3.26 12.61
N ALA A 97 -1.62 3.35 11.48
CA ALA A 97 -2.73 2.48 11.13
C ALA A 97 -2.24 1.03 10.91
N ILE A 98 -1.12 0.83 10.20
CA ILE A 98 -0.48 -0.47 10.02
C ILE A 98 -0.08 -1.07 11.38
N ALA A 99 0.57 -0.28 12.23
CA ALA A 99 0.97 -0.73 13.57
C ALA A 99 -0.25 -1.10 14.43
N THR A 100 -1.35 -0.37 14.33
CA THR A 100 -2.60 -0.68 15.03
C THR A 100 -3.22 -1.97 14.53
N ALA A 101 -3.33 -2.15 13.21
CA ALA A 101 -3.83 -3.39 12.61
C ALA A 101 -2.98 -4.59 13.03
N SER A 102 -1.65 -4.43 13.06
CA SER A 102 -0.71 -5.46 13.50
C SER A 102 -0.96 -5.89 14.95
N ARG A 103 -1.07 -4.92 15.88
CA ARG A 103 -1.32 -5.22 17.31
C ARG A 103 -2.68 -5.87 17.54
N ARG A 104 -3.69 -5.52 16.76
CA ARG A 104 -5.05 -6.02 16.88
C ARG A 104 -5.34 -7.28 16.07
N ALA A 105 -4.37 -7.77 15.30
CA ALA A 105 -4.54 -8.87 14.36
C ALA A 105 -5.27 -10.07 14.95
N ILE A 106 -4.87 -10.53 16.13
CA ILE A 106 -5.47 -11.68 16.81
C ILE A 106 -6.89 -11.34 17.29
N ALA A 107 -7.07 -10.18 17.94
CA ALA A 107 -8.37 -9.78 18.50
C ALA A 107 -9.43 -9.55 17.40
N ASP A 108 -9.01 -9.01 16.25
CA ASP A 108 -9.89 -8.74 15.12
C ASP A 108 -9.95 -9.92 14.12
N GLY A 109 -9.20 -11.00 14.36
CA GLY A 109 -9.21 -12.22 13.55
C GLY A 109 -8.60 -12.05 12.14
N ASN A 110 -7.71 -11.07 11.96
CA ASN A 110 -7.11 -10.77 10.67
C ASN A 110 -5.82 -11.58 10.44
N ASP A 111 -5.66 -12.14 9.24
CA ASP A 111 -4.48 -12.92 8.83
C ASP A 111 -3.66 -12.24 7.73
N VAL A 112 -4.23 -11.22 7.06
CA VAL A 112 -3.59 -10.45 5.98
C VAL A 112 -3.91 -8.98 6.15
N LEU A 113 -2.97 -8.10 5.80
CA LEU A 113 -3.19 -6.67 5.72
C LEU A 113 -3.09 -6.19 4.28
N LEU A 114 -4.10 -5.45 3.82
CA LEU A 114 -4.08 -4.72 2.56
C LEU A 114 -3.83 -3.24 2.83
N LEU A 115 -2.78 -2.68 2.27
CA LEU A 115 -2.53 -1.24 2.20
C LEU A 115 -2.88 -0.77 0.80
N VAL A 116 -3.98 -0.04 0.66
CA VAL A 116 -4.53 0.29 -0.66
C VAL A 116 -4.86 1.77 -0.80
N ARG A 117 -4.70 2.25 -2.03
CA ARG A 117 -5.08 3.58 -2.46
C ARG A 117 -5.63 3.52 -3.88
N GLY A 118 -6.68 4.26 -4.17
CA GLY A 118 -7.24 4.41 -5.52
C GLY A 118 -6.35 5.23 -6.45
N GLY A 119 -6.73 5.36 -7.70
CA GLY A 119 -6.04 6.19 -8.69
C GLY A 119 -5.91 7.65 -8.24
N GLY A 120 -4.92 8.36 -8.79
CA GLY A 120 -4.59 9.75 -8.51
C GLY A 120 -3.24 10.10 -9.14
N SER A 121 -2.74 11.31 -8.91
CA SER A 121 -1.46 11.77 -9.48
C SER A 121 -0.24 11.10 -8.84
N LEU A 122 0.92 11.20 -9.48
CA LEU A 122 2.22 10.77 -8.93
C LEU A 122 2.53 11.46 -7.59
N GLU A 123 2.11 12.73 -7.44
CA GLU A 123 2.29 13.49 -6.21
C GLU A 123 1.55 12.84 -5.02
N ASP A 124 0.42 12.22 -5.29
CA ASP A 124 -0.35 11.51 -4.29
C ASP A 124 0.30 10.20 -3.83
N LEU A 125 1.24 9.65 -4.58
CA LEU A 125 2.05 8.48 -4.19
C LEU A 125 3.18 8.84 -3.21
N ALA A 126 3.47 10.12 -3.01
CA ALA A 126 4.53 10.58 -2.14
C ALA A 126 4.39 10.02 -0.69
N ALA A 127 3.16 9.84 -0.21
CA ALA A 127 2.91 9.26 1.10
C ALA A 127 3.40 7.80 1.25
N PHE A 128 3.53 7.08 0.13
CA PHE A 128 4.01 5.69 0.09
C PHE A 128 5.50 5.58 -0.22
N ASN A 129 6.16 6.71 -0.48
CA ASN A 129 7.60 6.83 -0.65
C ASN A 129 8.28 7.33 0.64
N ASP A 130 7.78 6.90 1.77
CA ASP A 130 8.23 7.33 3.10
C ASP A 130 8.83 6.15 3.89
N GLU A 131 9.94 6.44 4.60
CA GLU A 131 10.65 5.44 5.39
C GLU A 131 9.80 4.86 6.52
N ALA A 132 8.98 5.69 7.18
CA ALA A 132 8.15 5.22 8.29
C ALA A 132 7.10 4.20 7.81
N VAL A 133 6.55 4.38 6.61
CA VAL A 133 5.61 3.43 5.99
C VAL A 133 6.33 2.12 5.66
N ALA A 134 7.50 2.17 5.03
CA ALA A 134 8.28 0.97 4.71
C ALA A 134 8.63 0.16 5.96
N ARG A 135 9.08 0.82 7.01
CA ARG A 135 9.42 0.18 8.29
C ARG A 135 8.19 -0.39 8.99
N ALA A 136 7.06 0.31 8.96
CA ALA A 136 5.80 -0.20 9.51
C ALA A 136 5.32 -1.46 8.79
N ILE A 137 5.44 -1.51 7.46
CA ILE A 137 5.13 -2.71 6.66
C ILE A 137 6.00 -3.90 7.10
N ARG A 138 7.32 -3.71 7.24
CA ARG A 138 8.22 -4.79 7.66
C ARG A 138 8.05 -5.21 9.11
N ALA A 139 7.70 -4.28 10.00
CA ALA A 139 7.42 -4.56 11.41
C ALA A 139 6.02 -5.17 11.66
N CYS A 140 5.12 -5.12 10.68
CA CYS A 140 3.79 -5.70 10.79
C CYS A 140 3.87 -7.21 11.00
N LEU A 141 3.06 -7.76 11.91
CA LEU A 141 2.99 -9.20 12.17
C LEU A 141 2.26 -9.97 11.06
N LEU A 142 1.38 -9.28 10.33
CA LEU A 142 0.64 -9.85 9.20
C LEU A 142 1.44 -9.72 7.91
N PRO A 143 1.33 -10.66 6.96
CA PRO A 143 1.76 -10.41 5.60
C PRO A 143 0.98 -9.24 5.01
N VAL A 144 1.71 -8.34 4.33
CA VAL A 144 1.17 -7.08 3.80
C VAL A 144 1.15 -7.12 2.28
N VAL A 145 -0.02 -6.90 1.71
CA VAL A 145 -0.21 -6.64 0.27
C VAL A 145 -0.38 -5.15 0.06
N VAL A 146 0.43 -4.57 -0.81
CA VAL A 146 0.32 -3.16 -1.20
C VAL A 146 -0.31 -3.05 -2.57
N GLY A 147 -1.40 -2.27 -2.68
CA GLY A 147 -2.11 -1.98 -3.92
C GLY A 147 -2.37 -0.49 -4.07
N VAL A 148 -1.32 0.31 -4.28
CA VAL A 148 -1.38 1.79 -4.23
C VAL A 148 -1.03 2.47 -5.55
N GLY A 149 -0.42 1.77 -6.51
CA GLY A 149 0.06 2.34 -7.77
C GLY A 149 -0.67 1.81 -8.99
N HIS A 150 -0.20 2.23 -10.14
CA HIS A 150 -0.47 1.62 -11.43
C HIS A 150 0.70 0.68 -11.80
N GLU A 151 0.57 -0.06 -12.88
CA GLU A 151 1.60 -1.04 -13.30
C GLU A 151 3.01 -0.45 -13.41
N THR A 152 3.11 0.81 -13.84
CA THR A 152 4.39 1.52 -14.08
C THR A 152 4.95 2.26 -12.86
N ASP A 153 4.11 2.58 -11.86
CA ASP A 153 4.49 3.44 -10.74
C ASP A 153 4.73 2.59 -9.49
N VAL A 154 5.99 2.32 -9.18
CA VAL A 154 6.39 1.53 -8.02
C VAL A 154 6.83 2.45 -6.88
N SER A 155 6.22 2.29 -5.72
CA SER A 155 6.54 3.04 -4.50
C SER A 155 7.52 2.28 -3.58
N ILE A 156 8.10 3.00 -2.61
CA ILE A 156 8.90 2.38 -1.53
C ILE A 156 8.07 1.36 -0.74
N ALA A 157 6.78 1.63 -0.53
CA ALA A 157 5.87 0.69 0.12
C ALA A 157 5.73 -0.62 -0.67
N ASP A 158 5.71 -0.56 -2.01
CA ASP A 158 5.67 -1.76 -2.87
C ASP A 158 6.91 -2.64 -2.69
N PHE A 159 8.10 -2.03 -2.60
CA PHE A 159 9.34 -2.79 -2.34
C PHE A 159 9.34 -3.43 -0.95
N ALA A 160 8.81 -2.75 0.06
CA ALA A 160 8.75 -3.26 1.43
C ALA A 160 7.65 -4.31 1.62
N ALA A 161 6.61 -4.34 0.79
CA ALA A 161 5.49 -5.26 0.86
C ALA A 161 5.91 -6.73 0.76
N ASP A 162 5.15 -7.62 1.35
CA ASP A 162 5.29 -9.06 1.13
C ASP A 162 4.84 -9.42 -0.29
N LEU A 163 3.78 -8.77 -0.78
CA LEU A 163 3.30 -8.88 -2.15
C LEU A 163 2.81 -7.54 -2.68
N ARG A 164 3.13 -7.24 -3.93
CA ARG A 164 2.66 -6.05 -4.65
C ARG A 164 1.48 -6.40 -5.54
N ALA A 165 0.48 -5.54 -5.56
CA ALA A 165 -0.62 -5.55 -6.51
C ALA A 165 -0.65 -4.23 -7.30
N ALA A 166 -1.09 -4.27 -8.55
CA ALA A 166 -1.17 -3.07 -9.39
C ALA A 166 -2.35 -2.15 -9.00
N THR A 167 -3.39 -2.69 -8.35
CA THR A 167 -4.61 -1.96 -7.98
C THR A 167 -5.18 -2.47 -6.67
N PRO A 168 -6.08 -1.72 -6.00
CA PRO A 168 -6.83 -2.20 -4.84
C PRO A 168 -7.63 -3.49 -5.13
N THR A 169 -8.25 -3.58 -6.30
CA THR A 169 -8.97 -4.79 -6.74
C THR A 169 -8.02 -5.97 -6.86
N ALA A 170 -6.87 -5.82 -7.51
CA ALA A 170 -5.87 -6.88 -7.63
C ALA A 170 -5.32 -7.31 -6.26
N ALA A 171 -5.16 -6.40 -5.30
CA ALA A 171 -4.78 -6.73 -3.94
C ALA A 171 -5.81 -7.64 -3.25
N ALA A 172 -7.09 -7.33 -3.40
CA ALA A 172 -8.18 -8.16 -2.89
C ALA A 172 -8.23 -9.53 -3.57
N GLU A 173 -7.99 -9.59 -4.88
CA GLU A 173 -7.94 -10.83 -5.65
C GLU A 173 -6.79 -11.74 -5.20
N LEU A 174 -5.61 -11.18 -5.00
CA LEU A 174 -4.46 -11.93 -4.47
C LEU A 174 -4.73 -12.50 -3.07
N ALA A 175 -5.33 -11.69 -2.18
CA ALA A 175 -5.66 -12.13 -0.82
C ALA A 175 -6.80 -13.15 -0.76
N SER A 176 -7.64 -13.24 -1.80
CA SER A 176 -8.76 -14.20 -1.90
C SER A 176 -8.54 -15.33 -2.90
N ALA A 177 -7.32 -15.49 -3.42
CA ALA A 177 -7.04 -16.43 -4.51
C ALA A 177 -7.45 -17.88 -4.19
N GLY A 178 -7.21 -18.34 -2.96
CA GLY A 178 -7.58 -19.70 -2.54
C GLY A 178 -9.08 -19.98 -2.59
N PHE A 179 -9.92 -18.97 -2.39
CA PHE A 179 -11.39 -19.14 -2.43
C PHE A 179 -11.93 -19.18 -3.87
N ALA A 180 -11.27 -18.53 -4.82
CA ALA A 180 -11.65 -18.61 -6.23
C ALA A 180 -11.52 -20.05 -6.75
N ASP A 181 -10.45 -20.75 -6.38
CA ASP A 181 -10.22 -22.15 -6.78
C ASP A 181 -11.31 -23.12 -6.27
N LEU A 182 -12.08 -22.73 -5.24
CA LEU A 182 -13.16 -23.55 -4.70
C LEU A 182 -14.48 -23.39 -5.45
N HIS A 183 -14.69 -22.26 -6.13
CA HIS A 183 -15.92 -22.01 -6.91
C HIS A 183 -15.87 -22.68 -8.29
N ASP A 184 -14.67 -22.98 -8.80
CA ASP A 184 -14.47 -23.59 -10.13
C ASP A 184 -14.46 -25.12 -10.07
N ARG A 185 -14.76 -25.75 -8.93
CA ARG A 185 -14.86 -27.20 -8.71
C ARG A 185 -16.28 -27.63 -8.40
#